data_af79d009423de9450961838c05de5296
#
_entry.id   af79d009423de9450961838c05de5296
#
_cell.length_a   1.000
_cell.length_b   1.000
_cell.length_c   1.000
_cell.angle_alpha   90.00
_cell.angle_beta   90.00
_cell.angle_gamma   90.00
#
_symmetry.space_group_name_H-M   'P 1'
#
loop_
_entity.id
_entity.type
_entity.pdbx_description
1 polymer ?
#
loop_
_entity_poly.entity_id
_entity_poly.type
_entity_poly.pdbx_seq_one_letter_code
_entity_poly.pdbx_strand_id
1 'polypeptide(L)'
;VRGVIPIRSIESAFRIADGVGYVKLGQFARTTFDEFRKALASLRAEGVTKLIFDLRGNSGGFLDQAIAVANEFLHEGQLIVYTEDRRHEQLREYADGKGSAQDMEVVVLIDEGSASSSEILAGALQDNDRGTIIGRRSFGKGLVQRQIPYSDGSALRLTTARYYTPTGRSIQKPYTIGDDADYEEDLWNRYRNNEFFSADSIHFADSLKR
;
A
#
# COMPACT_ATOMS: atom_id res chain seq x y z
N VAL A 1 2.42 -15.32 -33.59
CA VAL A 1 1.21 -14.50 -33.47
C VAL A 1 1.45 -13.51 -32.34
N ARG A 2 1.33 -12.20 -32.62
CA ARG A 2 1.38 -11.17 -31.59
C ARG A 2 0.01 -11.11 -30.91
N GLY A 3 -0.05 -11.15 -29.60
CA GLY A 3 -1.28 -11.02 -28.81
C GLY A 3 -1.10 -10.00 -27.67
N VAL A 4 -2.21 -9.47 -27.16
CA VAL A 4 -2.22 -8.65 -25.95
C VAL A 4 -2.16 -9.60 -24.76
N ILE A 5 -1.12 -9.47 -23.94
CA ILE A 5 -1.01 -10.22 -22.69
C ILE A 5 -1.59 -9.30 -21.58
N PRO A 6 -2.72 -9.66 -20.98
CA PRO A 6 -3.26 -8.86 -19.88
C PRO A 6 -2.34 -8.97 -18.66
N ILE A 7 -1.93 -7.84 -18.11
CA ILE A 7 -1.23 -7.78 -16.83
C ILE A 7 -2.30 -7.80 -15.75
N ARG A 8 -2.39 -8.91 -15.02
CA ARG A 8 -3.33 -9.04 -13.90
C ARG A 8 -2.74 -8.44 -12.63
N SER A 9 -3.59 -7.76 -11.88
CA SER A 9 -3.24 -7.25 -10.55
C SER A 9 -3.36 -8.33 -9.48
N ILE A 10 -4.45 -9.12 -9.56
CA ILE A 10 -4.68 -10.25 -8.65
C ILE A 10 -3.95 -11.47 -9.20
N GLU A 11 -2.87 -11.88 -8.53
CA GLU A 11 -2.09 -13.07 -8.89
C GLU A 11 -2.78 -14.37 -8.46
N SER A 12 -3.43 -14.33 -7.30
CA SER A 12 -4.14 -15.49 -6.73
C SER A 12 -5.30 -15.03 -5.85
N ALA A 13 -6.43 -15.73 -5.93
CA ALA A 13 -7.56 -15.56 -5.03
C ALA A 13 -8.23 -16.93 -4.84
N PHE A 14 -8.30 -17.43 -3.60
CA PHE A 14 -8.88 -18.73 -3.28
C PHE A 14 -9.22 -18.84 -1.79
N ARG A 15 -10.13 -19.75 -1.44
CA ARG A 15 -10.42 -20.12 -0.06
C ARG A 15 -9.32 -21.03 0.47
N ILE A 16 -8.59 -20.59 1.52
CA ILE A 16 -7.48 -21.33 2.11
C ILE A 16 -7.92 -22.25 3.25
N ALA A 17 -8.99 -21.88 3.97
CA ALA A 17 -9.57 -22.65 5.06
C ALA A 17 -11.07 -22.32 5.17
N ASP A 18 -11.77 -22.97 6.08
CA ASP A 18 -13.19 -22.69 6.32
C ASP A 18 -13.40 -21.23 6.76
N GLY A 19 -14.22 -20.50 6.02
CA GLY A 19 -14.47 -19.07 6.24
C GLY A 19 -13.28 -18.14 5.96
N VAL A 20 -12.10 -18.64 5.51
CA VAL A 20 -10.87 -17.83 5.31
C VAL A 20 -10.48 -17.83 3.84
N GLY A 21 -10.42 -16.63 3.24
CA GLY A 21 -9.92 -16.37 1.90
C GLY A 21 -8.50 -15.83 1.89
N TYR A 22 -7.82 -16.05 0.78
CA TYR A 22 -6.51 -15.49 0.48
C TYR A 22 -6.57 -14.75 -0.84
N VAL A 23 -6.03 -13.53 -0.88
CA VAL A 23 -5.87 -12.73 -2.09
C VAL A 23 -4.45 -12.19 -2.14
N LYS A 24 -3.73 -12.49 -3.23
CA LYS A 24 -2.42 -11.93 -3.55
C LYS A 24 -2.58 -10.83 -4.59
N LEU A 25 -2.20 -9.62 -4.22
CA LEU A 25 -2.14 -8.45 -5.11
C LEU A 25 -0.68 -8.15 -5.47
N GLY A 26 -0.30 -8.35 -6.72
CA GLY A 26 1.09 -8.15 -7.18
C GLY A 26 1.43 -6.70 -7.53
N GLN A 27 0.45 -5.91 -7.97
CA GLN A 27 0.62 -4.50 -8.33
C GLN A 27 -0.72 -3.76 -8.37
N PHE A 28 -0.67 -2.43 -8.30
CA PHE A 28 -1.84 -1.57 -8.51
C PHE A 28 -1.88 -1.06 -9.95
N ALA A 29 -2.49 -1.85 -10.86
CA ALA A 29 -2.79 -1.47 -12.24
C ALA A 29 -4.16 -0.79 -12.35
N ARG A 30 -4.52 -0.26 -13.51
CA ARG A 30 -5.82 0.42 -13.72
C ARG A 30 -7.05 -0.47 -13.53
N THR A 31 -6.88 -1.79 -13.60
CA THR A 31 -7.95 -2.79 -13.47
C THR A 31 -8.01 -3.42 -12.08
N THR A 32 -7.14 -2.99 -11.16
CA THR A 32 -7.00 -3.63 -9.83
C THR A 32 -8.29 -3.67 -9.06
N PHE A 33 -9.01 -2.56 -8.99
CA PHE A 33 -10.26 -2.49 -8.23
C PHE A 33 -11.32 -3.45 -8.77
N ASP A 34 -11.49 -3.50 -10.09
CA ASP A 34 -12.45 -4.41 -10.73
C ASP A 34 -12.07 -5.88 -10.53
N GLU A 35 -10.78 -6.21 -10.62
CA GLU A 35 -10.26 -7.55 -10.37
C GLU A 35 -10.47 -7.94 -8.91
N PHE A 36 -10.13 -7.04 -7.97
CA PHE A 36 -10.30 -7.25 -6.54
C PHE A 36 -11.77 -7.49 -6.17
N ARG A 37 -12.69 -6.66 -6.65
CA ARG A 37 -14.14 -6.83 -6.39
C ARG A 37 -14.67 -8.17 -6.91
N LYS A 38 -14.23 -8.60 -8.08
CA LYS A 38 -14.59 -9.92 -8.63
C LYS A 38 -14.07 -11.06 -7.76
N ALA A 39 -12.81 -10.99 -7.35
CA ALA A 39 -12.20 -11.97 -6.44
C ALA A 39 -12.94 -12.03 -5.10
N LEU A 40 -13.22 -10.86 -4.51
CA LEU A 40 -13.94 -10.74 -3.26
C LEU A 40 -15.35 -11.31 -3.33
N ALA A 41 -16.09 -11.00 -4.40
CA ALA A 41 -17.45 -11.53 -4.62
C ALA A 41 -17.44 -13.07 -4.76
N SER A 42 -16.46 -13.65 -5.46
CA SER A 42 -16.30 -15.09 -5.56
C SER A 42 -16.04 -15.74 -4.20
N LEU A 43 -15.12 -15.17 -3.41
CA LEU A 43 -14.79 -15.67 -2.08
C LEU A 43 -15.99 -15.58 -1.13
N ARG A 44 -16.74 -14.48 -1.16
CA ARG A 44 -17.96 -14.33 -0.34
C ARG A 44 -19.02 -15.35 -0.72
N ALA A 45 -19.17 -15.68 -1.99
CA ALA A 45 -20.09 -16.75 -2.44
C ALA A 45 -19.69 -18.13 -1.92
N GLU A 46 -18.42 -18.34 -1.57
CA GLU A 46 -17.88 -19.53 -0.92
C GLU A 46 -17.96 -19.49 0.62
N GLY A 47 -18.62 -18.47 1.19
CA GLY A 47 -18.78 -18.31 2.64
C GLY A 47 -17.58 -17.71 3.37
N VAL A 48 -16.67 -17.05 2.66
CA VAL A 48 -15.50 -16.37 3.25
C VAL A 48 -15.94 -15.12 4.00
N THR A 49 -15.53 -15.02 5.27
CA THR A 49 -15.76 -13.87 6.17
C THR A 49 -14.46 -13.26 6.70
N LYS A 50 -13.31 -13.91 6.48
CA LYS A 50 -11.98 -13.49 6.91
C LYS A 50 -11.04 -13.50 5.73
N LEU A 51 -10.23 -12.45 5.58
CA LEU A 51 -9.35 -12.26 4.42
C LEU A 51 -7.88 -12.14 4.85
N ILE A 52 -7.03 -12.95 4.25
CA ILE A 52 -5.59 -12.73 4.22
C ILE A 52 -5.29 -11.99 2.91
N PHE A 53 -4.91 -10.71 3.03
CA PHE A 53 -4.61 -9.85 1.89
C PHE A 53 -3.09 -9.67 1.77
N ASP A 54 -2.49 -10.30 0.78
CA ASP A 54 -1.04 -10.37 0.63
C ASP A 54 -0.54 -9.28 -0.34
N LEU A 55 0.21 -8.32 0.21
CA LEU A 55 0.89 -7.23 -0.49
C LEU A 55 2.40 -7.40 -0.52
N ARG A 56 2.94 -8.54 -0.09
CA ARG A 56 4.39 -8.78 -0.12
C ARG A 56 4.92 -8.73 -1.55
N GLY A 57 6.04 -8.01 -1.76
CA GLY A 57 6.64 -7.78 -3.07
C GLY A 57 5.86 -6.80 -3.97
N ASN A 58 4.76 -6.21 -3.51
CA ASN A 58 3.97 -5.26 -4.29
C ASN A 58 4.54 -3.85 -4.17
N SER A 59 5.23 -3.37 -5.21
CA SER A 59 5.86 -2.05 -5.26
C SER A 59 4.90 -0.86 -5.40
N GLY A 60 3.58 -1.12 -5.40
CA GLY A 60 2.54 -0.10 -5.52
C GLY A 60 1.99 0.04 -6.94
N GLY A 61 1.64 1.24 -7.34
CA GLY A 61 1.06 1.59 -8.63
C GLY A 61 0.10 2.77 -8.53
N PHE A 62 -1.08 2.65 -9.15
CA PHE A 62 -2.06 3.73 -9.19
C PHE A 62 -2.69 4.02 -7.83
N LEU A 63 -2.60 5.27 -7.39
CA LEU A 63 -3.14 5.75 -6.10
C LEU A 63 -4.65 5.57 -5.99
N ASP A 64 -5.38 5.96 -7.03
CA ASP A 64 -6.84 5.85 -7.10
C ASP A 64 -7.32 4.41 -6.91
N GLN A 65 -6.55 3.43 -7.38
CA GLN A 65 -6.83 2.03 -7.18
C GLN A 65 -6.62 1.58 -5.74
N ALA A 66 -5.57 2.07 -5.07
CA ALA A 66 -5.34 1.79 -3.65
C ALA A 66 -6.42 2.41 -2.76
N ILE A 67 -6.84 3.64 -3.07
CA ILE A 67 -7.96 4.31 -2.39
C ILE A 67 -9.25 3.51 -2.57
N ALA A 68 -9.56 3.09 -3.80
CA ALA A 68 -10.77 2.32 -4.09
C ALA A 68 -10.78 0.96 -3.37
N VAL A 69 -9.63 0.26 -3.30
CA VAL A 69 -9.52 -1.00 -2.56
C VAL A 69 -9.61 -0.77 -1.04
N ALA A 70 -9.00 0.29 -0.50
CA ALA A 70 -9.13 0.62 0.93
C ALA A 70 -10.59 0.94 1.31
N ASN A 71 -11.30 1.63 0.43
CA ASN A 71 -12.71 1.97 0.59
C ASN A 71 -13.62 0.75 0.74
N GLU A 72 -13.27 -0.40 0.18
CA GLU A 72 -14.05 -1.65 0.36
C GLU A 72 -14.12 -2.09 1.82
N PHE A 73 -13.14 -1.73 2.64
CA PHE A 73 -13.02 -2.16 4.04
C PHE A 73 -13.43 -1.10 5.06
N LEU A 74 -13.43 0.18 4.68
CA LEU A 74 -13.56 1.31 5.60
C LEU A 74 -15.00 1.84 5.64
N HIS A 75 -15.39 2.35 6.80
CA HIS A 75 -16.69 3.01 6.98
C HIS A 75 -16.65 4.45 6.48
N GLU A 76 -17.84 5.01 6.22
CA GLU A 76 -17.99 6.40 5.77
C GLU A 76 -17.26 7.37 6.70
N GLY A 77 -16.52 8.31 6.11
CA GLY A 77 -15.80 9.35 6.82
C GLY A 77 -14.46 8.92 7.42
N GLN A 78 -14.09 7.64 7.37
CA GLN A 78 -12.75 7.22 7.77
C GLN A 78 -11.71 7.71 6.76
N LEU A 79 -10.64 8.34 7.26
CA LEU A 79 -9.55 8.85 6.43
C LEU A 79 -8.74 7.68 5.86
N ILE A 80 -8.48 7.69 4.56
CA ILE A 80 -7.65 6.69 3.87
C ILE A 80 -6.19 7.14 3.85
N VAL A 81 -5.96 8.35 3.36
CA VAL A 81 -4.62 8.94 3.18
C VAL A 81 -4.75 10.44 3.06
N TYR A 82 -3.72 11.18 3.41
CA TYR A 82 -3.61 12.56 2.99
C TYR A 82 -2.23 12.86 2.43
N THR A 83 -2.18 13.91 1.61
CA THR A 83 -0.92 14.47 1.12
C THR A 83 -0.71 15.84 1.73
N GLU A 84 0.55 16.21 1.95
CA GLU A 84 0.93 17.54 2.39
C GLU A 84 2.05 18.07 1.49
N ASP A 85 1.87 19.26 0.97
CA ASP A 85 2.85 19.93 0.13
C ASP A 85 3.82 20.80 0.96
N ARG A 86 4.73 21.51 0.29
CA ARG A 86 5.73 22.41 0.90
C ARG A 86 5.10 23.62 1.64
N ARG A 87 3.85 23.95 1.34
CA ARG A 87 3.11 25.07 1.99
C ARG A 87 2.23 24.59 3.13
N HIS A 88 2.33 23.27 3.47
CA HIS A 88 1.46 22.60 4.43
C HIS A 88 -0.02 22.54 4.00
N GLU A 89 -0.28 22.68 2.70
CA GLU A 89 -1.61 22.43 2.15
C GLU A 89 -1.86 20.94 2.08
N GLN A 90 -2.99 20.48 2.62
CA GLN A 90 -3.35 19.08 2.71
C GLN A 90 -4.50 18.73 1.77
N LEU A 91 -4.38 17.63 1.05
CA LEU A 91 -5.47 16.97 0.35
C LEU A 91 -5.76 15.64 1.04
N ARG A 92 -7.02 15.42 1.43
CA ARG A 92 -7.45 14.28 2.23
C ARG A 92 -8.44 13.43 1.44
N GLU A 93 -8.24 12.11 1.45
CA GLU A 93 -9.12 11.13 0.83
C GLU A 93 -9.82 10.31 1.90
N TYR A 94 -11.15 10.29 1.84
CA TYR A 94 -11.99 9.62 2.82
C TYR A 94 -12.77 8.48 2.19
N ALA A 95 -13.10 7.48 2.98
CA ALA A 95 -14.00 6.42 2.58
C ALA A 95 -15.45 6.93 2.48
N ASP A 96 -16.19 6.40 1.50
CA ASP A 96 -17.59 6.76 1.22
C ASP A 96 -18.62 5.80 1.85
N GLY A 97 -18.15 4.79 2.57
CA GLY A 97 -18.97 3.81 3.26
C GLY A 97 -19.71 2.80 2.37
N LYS A 98 -19.43 2.76 1.07
CA LYS A 98 -20.11 1.84 0.12
C LYS A 98 -19.36 0.53 -0.11
N GLY A 99 -18.28 0.31 0.63
CA GLY A 99 -17.46 -0.89 0.53
C GLY A 99 -18.22 -2.16 0.92
N SER A 100 -17.92 -3.26 0.24
CA SER A 100 -18.57 -4.55 0.44
C SER A 100 -17.87 -5.47 1.45
N ALA A 101 -16.74 -5.06 2.00
CA ALA A 101 -15.92 -5.86 2.93
C ALA A 101 -15.78 -5.25 4.32
N GLN A 102 -16.66 -4.31 4.70
CA GLN A 102 -16.61 -3.63 5.99
C GLN A 102 -16.81 -4.58 7.19
N ASP A 103 -17.49 -5.69 6.97
CA ASP A 103 -17.80 -6.74 7.95
C ASP A 103 -16.73 -7.87 8.00
N MET A 104 -15.79 -7.89 7.06
CA MET A 104 -14.78 -8.96 7.00
C MET A 104 -13.62 -8.70 7.95
N GLU A 105 -13.19 -9.71 8.71
CA GLU A 105 -11.90 -9.64 9.38
C GLU A 105 -10.77 -9.64 8.33
N VAL A 106 -9.78 -8.75 8.46
CA VAL A 106 -8.68 -8.65 7.49
C VAL A 106 -7.31 -8.66 8.16
N VAL A 107 -6.43 -9.49 7.61
CA VAL A 107 -5.00 -9.51 7.90
C VAL A 107 -4.27 -9.11 6.62
N VAL A 108 -3.39 -8.13 6.70
CA VAL A 108 -2.58 -7.67 5.57
C VAL A 108 -1.14 -8.12 5.75
N LEU A 109 -0.61 -8.83 4.76
CA LEU A 109 0.78 -9.25 4.75
C LEU A 109 1.63 -8.24 3.96
N ILE A 110 2.72 -7.76 4.58
CA ILE A 110 3.68 -6.83 3.95
C ILE A 110 5.12 -7.32 4.13
N ASP A 111 6.01 -6.82 3.28
CA ASP A 111 7.44 -7.00 3.40
C ASP A 111 8.21 -5.77 2.88
N GLU A 112 9.53 -5.86 2.81
CA GLU A 112 10.44 -4.83 2.29
C GLU A 112 10.19 -4.46 0.82
N GLY A 113 9.49 -5.29 0.06
CA GLY A 113 9.06 -5.01 -1.31
C GLY A 113 7.71 -4.29 -1.39
N SER A 114 6.97 -4.21 -0.28
CA SER A 114 5.70 -3.48 -0.22
C SER A 114 5.97 -1.98 -0.21
N ALA A 115 5.51 -1.24 -1.23
CA ALA A 115 5.83 0.17 -1.39
C ALA A 115 4.65 1.02 -1.89
N SER A 116 4.70 2.35 -1.65
CA SER A 116 3.79 3.33 -2.23
C SER A 116 2.30 3.01 -1.97
N SER A 117 1.51 2.69 -3.01
CA SER A 117 0.08 2.33 -2.91
C SER A 117 -0.19 1.17 -1.94
N SER A 118 0.75 0.21 -1.82
CA SER A 118 0.65 -0.88 -0.84
C SER A 118 0.77 -0.35 0.60
N GLU A 119 1.65 0.62 0.81
CA GLU A 119 1.84 1.25 2.12
C GLU A 119 0.66 2.16 2.50
N ILE A 120 0.06 2.82 1.51
CA ILE A 120 -1.18 3.60 1.69
C ILE A 120 -2.32 2.70 2.13
N LEU A 121 -2.54 1.59 1.44
CA LEU A 121 -3.59 0.62 1.79
C LEU A 121 -3.36 0.00 3.17
N ALA A 122 -2.14 -0.50 3.43
CA ALA A 122 -1.81 -1.09 4.72
C ALA A 122 -1.93 -0.07 5.86
N GLY A 123 -1.43 1.16 5.66
CA GLY A 123 -1.52 2.25 6.62
C GLY A 123 -2.96 2.70 6.89
N ALA A 124 -3.80 2.75 5.86
CA ALA A 124 -5.22 3.09 6.00
C ALA A 124 -5.95 2.07 6.88
N LEU A 125 -5.73 0.76 6.65
CA LEU A 125 -6.35 -0.29 7.43
C LEU A 125 -5.80 -0.36 8.86
N GLN A 126 -4.50 -0.17 9.03
CA GLN A 126 -3.85 -0.15 10.34
C GLN A 126 -4.34 1.01 11.23
N ASP A 127 -4.31 2.23 10.69
CA ASP A 127 -4.57 3.43 11.45
C ASP A 127 -6.07 3.67 11.76
N ASN A 128 -6.94 2.97 11.06
CA ASN A 128 -8.38 2.93 11.38
C ASN A 128 -8.76 1.70 12.22
N ASP A 129 -7.80 0.95 12.77
CA ASP A 129 -8.02 -0.29 13.53
C ASP A 129 -8.88 -1.32 12.76
N ARG A 130 -8.79 -1.28 11.43
CA ARG A 130 -9.64 -2.08 10.55
C ARG A 130 -9.00 -3.41 10.16
N GLY A 131 -7.67 -3.51 10.26
CA GLY A 131 -6.94 -4.71 9.90
C GLY A 131 -5.65 -4.89 10.66
N THR A 132 -5.25 -6.15 10.84
CA THR A 132 -3.96 -6.50 11.44
C THR A 132 -2.89 -6.56 10.36
N ILE A 133 -1.79 -5.83 10.54
CA ILE A 133 -0.65 -5.85 9.64
C ILE A 133 0.39 -6.85 10.17
N ILE A 134 0.78 -7.80 9.32
CA ILE A 134 1.77 -8.83 9.66
C ILE A 134 2.88 -8.83 8.61
N GLY A 135 4.11 -8.93 9.06
CA GLY A 135 5.27 -9.05 8.18
C GLY A 135 6.45 -8.19 8.61
N ARG A 136 7.24 -7.77 7.66
CA ARG A 136 8.43 -6.93 7.88
C ARG A 136 8.15 -5.48 7.52
N ARG A 137 9.02 -4.58 7.99
CA ARG A 137 8.98 -3.16 7.64
C ARG A 137 8.94 -2.98 6.11
N SER A 138 7.98 -2.20 5.64
CA SER A 138 7.80 -1.88 4.22
C SER A 138 8.94 -1.00 3.67
N PHE A 139 8.89 -0.68 2.40
CA PHE A 139 9.94 0.06 1.70
C PHE A 139 10.09 1.51 2.17
N GLY A 140 8.98 2.21 2.39
CA GLY A 140 8.98 3.63 2.78
C GLY A 140 9.00 4.60 1.59
N LYS A 141 8.14 4.40 0.57
CA LYS A 141 8.01 5.28 -0.60
C LYS A 141 6.75 6.15 -0.48
N GLY A 142 6.91 7.33 0.10
CA GLY A 142 5.81 8.24 0.39
C GLY A 142 5.86 9.59 -0.34
N LEU A 143 6.51 9.69 -1.50
CA LEU A 143 6.59 10.91 -2.28
C LEU A 143 5.52 10.95 -3.38
N VAL A 144 4.80 12.08 -3.45
CA VAL A 144 3.89 12.40 -4.56
C VAL A 144 4.70 12.99 -5.71
N GLN A 145 4.71 12.29 -6.83
CA GLN A 145 5.41 12.74 -8.03
C GLN A 145 4.40 13.09 -9.14
N ARG A 146 4.54 14.29 -9.71
CA ARG A 146 3.77 14.73 -10.87
C ARG A 146 4.64 14.73 -12.12
N GLN A 147 4.09 14.22 -13.21
CA GLN A 147 4.73 14.27 -14.51
C GLN A 147 4.21 15.49 -15.27
N ILE A 148 5.12 16.35 -15.72
CA ILE A 148 4.84 17.53 -16.53
C ILE A 148 5.39 17.26 -17.93
N PRO A 149 4.52 16.97 -18.92
CA PRO A 149 4.97 16.73 -20.29
C PRO A 149 5.37 18.01 -20.99
N TYR A 150 6.37 17.93 -21.85
CA TYR A 150 6.80 18.98 -22.77
C TYR A 150 6.35 18.68 -24.20
N SER A 151 6.35 19.72 -25.05
CA SER A 151 5.90 19.63 -26.45
C SER A 151 6.78 18.78 -27.35
N ASP A 152 8.03 18.55 -26.95
CA ASP A 152 8.99 17.69 -27.66
C ASP A 152 8.87 16.18 -27.31
N GLY A 153 7.89 15.82 -26.45
CA GLY A 153 7.67 14.45 -26.00
C GLY A 153 8.49 14.05 -24.75
N SER A 154 9.38 14.92 -24.28
CA SER A 154 10.05 14.75 -22.99
C SER A 154 9.11 15.10 -21.83
N ALA A 155 9.50 14.74 -20.61
CA ALA A 155 8.70 15.08 -19.42
C ALA A 155 9.60 15.30 -18.20
N LEU A 156 9.21 16.23 -17.33
CA LEU A 156 9.78 16.41 -16.01
C LEU A 156 8.93 15.64 -14.98
N ARG A 157 9.57 14.84 -14.12
CA ARG A 157 8.93 14.25 -12.95
C ARG A 157 9.36 15.02 -11.70
N LEU A 158 8.41 15.70 -11.09
CA LEU A 158 8.62 16.59 -9.95
C LEU A 158 7.93 16.04 -8.70
N THR A 159 8.66 15.96 -7.58
CA THR A 159 8.07 15.71 -6.26
C THR A 159 7.38 16.97 -5.77
N THR A 160 6.09 16.86 -5.45
CA THR A 160 5.23 17.99 -5.07
C THR A 160 4.67 17.92 -3.66
N ALA A 161 4.58 16.72 -3.08
CA ALA A 161 4.02 16.49 -1.73
C ALA A 161 4.52 15.17 -1.14
N ARG A 162 4.15 14.91 0.12
CA ARG A 162 4.38 13.66 0.82
C ARG A 162 3.05 13.01 1.19
N TYR A 163 3.01 11.67 1.22
CA TYR A 163 1.90 10.89 1.73
C TYR A 163 2.02 10.65 3.22
N TYR A 164 0.89 10.74 3.90
CA TYR A 164 0.74 10.46 5.33
C TYR A 164 -0.43 9.51 5.56
N THR A 165 -0.28 8.61 6.53
CA THR A 165 -1.33 7.73 6.99
C THR A 165 -2.37 8.50 7.82
N PRO A 166 -3.55 7.95 8.11
CA PRO A 166 -4.60 8.63 8.87
C PRO A 166 -4.16 9.23 10.21
N THR A 167 -3.25 8.56 10.92
CA THR A 167 -2.72 9.05 12.21
C THR A 167 -1.56 10.05 12.08
N GLY A 168 -1.20 10.45 10.86
CA GLY A 168 -0.14 11.44 10.60
C GLY A 168 1.27 10.89 10.50
N ARG A 169 1.43 9.57 10.37
CA ARG A 169 2.74 8.96 10.12
C ARG A 169 3.17 9.20 8.68
N SER A 170 4.40 9.69 8.47
CA SER A 170 4.98 9.78 7.12
C SER A 170 5.25 8.39 6.56
N ILE A 171 4.73 8.11 5.35
CA ILE A 171 5.06 6.89 4.62
C ILE A 171 6.50 6.95 4.10
N GLN A 172 7.00 8.15 3.78
CA GLN A 172 8.35 8.32 3.27
C GLN A 172 9.39 8.03 4.34
N LYS A 173 10.28 7.07 4.08
CA LYS A 173 11.46 6.84 4.93
C LYS A 173 12.34 8.08 4.97
N PRO A 174 13.05 8.34 6.08
CA PRO A 174 13.98 9.47 6.18
C PRO A 174 15.03 9.43 5.06
N TYR A 175 15.37 10.60 4.53
CA TYR A 175 16.49 10.76 3.61
C TYR A 175 17.10 12.16 3.79
N THR A 176 18.39 12.29 3.54
CA THR A 176 19.11 13.57 3.52
C THR A 176 19.27 14.01 2.07
N ILE A 177 18.91 15.26 1.78
CA ILE A 177 19.09 15.83 0.44
C ILE A 177 20.58 15.86 0.10
N GLY A 178 20.95 15.22 -1.01
CA GLY A 178 22.33 15.14 -1.48
C GLY A 178 23.12 13.94 -0.93
N ASP A 179 22.49 13.10 -0.10
CA ASP A 179 23.03 11.83 0.36
C ASP A 179 22.14 10.68 -0.16
N ASP A 180 22.35 10.35 -1.43
CA ASP A 180 21.59 9.28 -2.07
C ASP A 180 22.10 7.89 -1.66
N ALA A 181 23.33 7.78 -1.15
CA ALA A 181 23.95 6.52 -0.80
C ALA A 181 23.20 5.81 0.33
N ASP A 182 22.89 6.49 1.43
CA ASP A 182 22.13 5.93 2.55
C ASP A 182 20.72 5.46 2.13
N TYR A 183 20.10 6.16 1.17
CA TYR A 183 18.78 5.80 0.67
C TYR A 183 18.82 4.54 -0.19
N GLU A 184 19.82 4.40 -1.05
CA GLU A 184 20.00 3.24 -1.94
C GLU A 184 20.49 2.02 -1.15
N GLU A 185 21.33 2.22 -0.14
CA GLU A 185 21.87 1.15 0.70
C GLU A 185 20.92 0.69 1.82
N ASP A 186 19.76 1.32 2.02
CA ASP A 186 18.83 1.00 3.11
C ASP A 186 18.53 -0.51 3.20
N LEU A 187 18.21 -1.17 2.08
CA LEU A 187 17.94 -2.60 2.08
C LEU A 187 19.17 -3.44 2.46
N TRP A 188 20.36 -3.03 2.03
CA TRP A 188 21.61 -3.68 2.41
C TRP A 188 21.91 -3.50 3.90
N ASN A 189 21.68 -2.31 4.43
CA ASN A 189 21.86 -2.02 5.85
C ASN A 189 20.88 -2.81 6.71
N ARG A 190 19.63 -2.95 6.28
CA ARG A 190 18.61 -3.80 6.92
C ARG A 190 19.03 -5.27 6.93
N TYR A 191 19.57 -5.77 5.82
CA TYR A 191 20.10 -7.13 5.72
C TYR A 191 21.30 -7.34 6.65
N ARG A 192 22.29 -6.43 6.63
CA ARG A 192 23.47 -6.48 7.49
C ARG A 192 23.11 -6.41 8.98
N ASN A 193 22.06 -5.65 9.32
CA ASN A 193 21.55 -5.53 10.69
C ASN A 193 20.62 -6.68 11.09
N ASN A 194 20.52 -7.72 10.29
CA ASN A 194 19.72 -8.93 10.55
C ASN A 194 18.22 -8.67 10.66
N GLU A 195 17.71 -7.51 10.17
CA GLU A 195 16.29 -7.11 10.28
C GLU A 195 15.35 -8.12 9.61
N PHE A 196 15.81 -8.82 8.57
CA PHE A 196 15.00 -9.81 7.85
C PHE A 196 14.85 -11.15 8.57
N PHE A 197 15.68 -11.41 9.59
CA PHE A 197 15.77 -12.72 10.23
C PHE A 197 15.35 -12.69 11.71
N SER A 198 15.38 -11.52 12.35
CA SER A 198 15.03 -11.37 13.76
C SER A 198 14.30 -10.06 14.02
N ALA A 199 13.17 -10.13 14.73
CA ALA A 199 12.44 -8.93 15.18
C ALA A 199 13.27 -8.11 16.19
N ASP A 200 14.17 -8.75 16.94
CA ASP A 200 15.00 -8.10 17.96
C ASP A 200 16.08 -7.19 17.37
N SER A 201 16.36 -7.32 16.07
CA SER A 201 17.32 -6.47 15.35
C SER A 201 16.69 -5.25 14.70
N ILE A 202 15.39 -5.02 14.85
CA ILE A 202 14.72 -3.85 14.30
C ILE A 202 14.99 -2.63 15.18
N HIS A 203 15.78 -1.71 14.67
CA HIS A 203 16.05 -0.42 15.29
C HIS A 203 15.20 0.66 14.63
N PHE A 204 14.20 1.14 15.34
CA PHE A 204 13.42 2.30 14.88
C PHE A 204 14.19 3.58 15.18
N ALA A 205 14.23 4.51 14.22
CA ALA A 205 14.61 5.88 14.51
C ALA A 205 13.70 6.45 15.62
N ASP A 206 14.24 7.31 16.51
CA ASP A 206 13.46 7.83 17.64
C ASP A 206 12.18 8.56 17.22
N SER A 207 12.15 9.12 16.02
CA SER A 207 10.96 9.73 15.41
C SER A 207 9.85 8.73 15.06
N LEU A 208 10.14 7.43 15.01
CA LEU A 208 9.20 6.35 14.67
C LEU A 208 8.78 5.51 15.89
N LYS A 209 9.28 5.84 17.08
CA LYS A 209 8.94 5.17 18.35
C LYS A 209 7.66 5.70 19.01
N ARG A 210 6.76 6.31 18.26
CA ARG A 210 5.49 6.83 18.78
C ARG A 210 4.37 5.84 18.56
#